data_a0a9c4bc2337e48f5bd33e745a87062d
#
_entry.id   a0a9c4bc2337e48f5bd33e745a87062d
#
_cell.length_a   1.000
_cell.length_b   1.000
_cell.length_c   1.000
_cell.angle_alpha   90.00
_cell.angle_beta   90.00
_cell.angle_gamma   90.00
#
_symmetry.space_group_name_H-M   'P 1'
#
loop_
_entity.id
_entity.type
_entity.pdbx_description
1 polymer ?
#
loop_
_entity_poly.entity_id
_entity_poly.type
_entity_poly.pdbx_seq_one_letter_code
_entity_poly.pdbx_strand_id
1 'polypeptide(L)'
;AMEFLPQQNKVNAGDKLKGQLRAEGKNVIVIGGGDTGSDCVGTSNRHGAVSVTQFEVMPQPPEEENRPMTWPYWPIKLRTSSSHDEGCEREFAISTKEFIGEKGKVTGLKTVRVEFKDGKLVEIPGTEVVMKADLVLLAMGFVSPVAAVLDAFGIDKDARGNAKATVDFTGGYATNVPKVFAAGDIRRGQSLVVWAIREGRQAARAVDEFLMGYSDLPR
;
A
#
# COMPACT_ATOMS: atom_id res chain seq x y z
N ALA A 1 7.76 3.45 5.25
CA ALA A 1 6.47 3.69 5.92
C ALA A 1 6.30 2.80 7.14
N MET A 2 6.53 1.48 7.01
CA MET A 2 6.23 0.46 8.06
C MET A 2 7.08 0.55 9.35
N GLU A 3 8.13 1.34 9.38
CA GLU A 3 8.81 1.71 10.62
C GLU A 3 8.37 3.08 11.13
N PHE A 4 8.23 4.03 10.22
CA PHE A 4 7.92 5.43 10.52
C PHE A 4 6.55 5.60 11.19
N LEU A 5 5.49 5.09 10.57
CA LEU A 5 4.12 5.24 11.05
C LEU A 5 3.86 4.48 12.38
N PRO A 6 4.27 3.18 12.54
CA PRO A 6 4.09 2.49 13.80
C PRO A 6 4.84 3.10 14.98
N GLN A 7 6.02 3.69 14.75
CA GLN A 7 6.74 4.40 15.80
C GLN A 7 5.96 5.63 16.27
N GLN A 8 5.39 6.40 15.34
CA GLN A 8 4.55 7.54 15.69
C GLN A 8 3.26 7.11 16.41
N ASN A 9 2.63 6.01 15.99
CA ASN A 9 1.45 5.49 16.66
C ASN A 9 1.75 5.11 18.12
N LYS A 10 2.91 4.48 18.40
CA LYS A 10 3.34 4.19 19.77
C LYS A 10 3.53 5.46 20.59
N VAL A 11 4.16 6.49 20.03
CA VAL A 11 4.32 7.79 20.70
C VAL A 11 2.98 8.42 21.02
N ASN A 12 2.03 8.36 20.07
CA ASN A 12 0.66 8.86 20.28
C ASN A 12 -0.08 8.08 21.39
N ALA A 13 0.24 6.80 21.58
CA ALA A 13 -0.25 5.96 22.68
C ALA A 13 0.44 6.23 24.03
N GLY A 14 1.44 7.12 24.08
CA GLY A 14 2.15 7.51 25.28
C GLY A 14 3.53 6.84 25.47
N ASP A 15 3.97 6.01 24.53
CA ASP A 15 5.26 5.36 24.60
C ASP A 15 6.41 6.37 24.39
N LYS A 16 7.51 6.17 25.12
CA LYS A 16 8.77 6.91 24.94
C LYS A 16 9.74 6.06 24.13
N LEU A 17 9.90 6.38 22.85
CA LEU A 17 10.81 5.66 21.95
C LEU A 17 12.19 6.33 21.91
N LYS A 18 13.25 5.55 22.16
CA LYS A 18 14.62 5.98 21.89
C LYS A 18 14.94 5.79 20.41
N GLY A 19 15.45 6.83 19.75
CA GLY A 19 15.84 6.76 18.33
C GLY A 19 14.65 6.70 17.37
N GLN A 20 13.53 7.31 17.71
CA GLN A 20 12.39 7.45 16.81
C GLN A 20 12.83 8.05 15.46
N LEU A 21 12.39 7.43 14.38
CA LEU A 21 12.55 7.98 13.03
C LEU A 21 11.64 9.21 12.86
N ARG A 22 12.25 10.39 12.75
CA ARG A 22 11.53 11.67 12.65
C ARG A 22 11.85 12.39 11.36
N ALA A 23 10.86 13.13 10.86
CA ALA A 23 10.97 13.98 9.68
C ALA A 23 11.38 15.43 10.01
N GLU A 24 11.52 15.78 11.28
CA GLU A 24 11.85 17.13 11.75
C GLU A 24 13.12 17.66 11.08
N GLY A 25 13.01 18.85 10.49
CA GLY A 25 14.11 19.53 9.83
C GLY A 25 14.65 18.87 8.54
N LYS A 26 13.89 17.92 7.96
CA LYS A 26 14.31 17.12 6.80
C LYS A 26 13.52 17.44 5.53
N ASN A 27 14.18 17.26 4.39
CA ASN A 27 13.51 17.16 3.11
C ASN A 27 13.05 15.71 2.94
N VAL A 28 11.74 15.48 2.90
CA VAL A 28 11.13 14.15 2.88
C VAL A 28 10.61 13.86 1.50
N ILE A 29 10.94 12.68 0.97
CA ILE A 29 10.31 12.14 -0.24
C ILE A 29 9.50 10.89 0.14
N VAL A 30 8.24 10.87 -0.22
CA VAL A 30 7.33 9.73 -0.05
C VAL A 30 7.11 9.08 -1.41
N ILE A 31 7.49 7.81 -1.57
CA ILE A 31 7.29 7.06 -2.82
C ILE A 31 6.04 6.21 -2.70
N GLY A 32 4.99 6.60 -3.42
CA GLY A 32 3.67 5.95 -3.45
C GLY A 32 2.52 6.90 -3.14
N GLY A 33 1.50 6.90 -4.00
CA GLY A 33 0.35 7.83 -3.97
C GLY A 33 -0.87 7.31 -3.21
N GLY A 34 -0.81 6.13 -2.58
CA GLY A 34 -1.93 5.54 -1.83
C GLY A 34 -2.09 6.09 -0.42
N ASP A 35 -3.05 5.52 0.33
CA ASP A 35 -3.39 5.96 1.70
C ASP A 35 -2.19 5.92 2.66
N THR A 36 -1.36 4.90 2.59
CA THR A 36 -0.11 4.82 3.38
C THR A 36 0.84 5.96 3.05
N GLY A 37 0.89 6.38 1.78
CA GLY A 37 1.66 7.55 1.34
C GLY A 37 1.10 8.83 1.95
N SER A 38 -0.23 9.01 1.93
CA SER A 38 -0.91 10.15 2.56
C SER A 38 -0.62 10.23 4.07
N ASP A 39 -0.64 9.09 4.76
CA ASP A 39 -0.30 9.03 6.20
C ASP A 39 1.16 9.44 6.44
N CYS A 40 2.08 9.04 5.56
CA CYS A 40 3.48 9.46 5.61
C CYS A 40 3.62 10.98 5.40
N VAL A 41 2.86 11.56 4.47
CA VAL A 41 2.83 13.01 4.21
C VAL A 41 2.40 13.77 5.45
N GLY A 42 1.20 13.49 5.97
CA GLY A 42 0.67 14.20 7.15
C GLY A 42 1.54 14.01 8.40
N THR A 43 2.06 12.80 8.63
CA THR A 43 2.96 12.55 9.74
C THR A 43 4.27 13.34 9.60
N SER A 44 4.82 13.45 8.37
CA SER A 44 6.04 14.21 8.13
C SER A 44 5.84 15.71 8.37
N ASN A 45 4.70 16.27 7.93
CA ASN A 45 4.34 17.66 8.20
C ASN A 45 4.23 17.92 9.70
N ARG A 46 3.51 17.08 10.43
CA ARG A 46 3.34 17.20 11.90
C ARG A 46 4.65 17.01 12.68
N HIS A 47 5.64 16.31 12.10
CA HIS A 47 6.99 16.25 12.64
C HIS A 47 7.82 17.51 12.41
N GLY A 48 7.36 18.46 11.57
CA GLY A 48 8.12 19.65 11.21
C GLY A 48 9.16 19.42 10.11
N ALA A 49 8.80 18.65 9.07
CA ALA A 49 9.63 18.53 7.86
C ALA A 49 9.83 19.89 7.19
N VAL A 50 11.00 20.10 6.56
CA VAL A 50 11.29 21.30 5.77
C VAL A 50 10.50 21.31 4.47
N SER A 51 10.40 20.13 3.84
CA SER A 51 9.60 19.91 2.64
C SER A 51 9.12 18.48 2.62
N VAL A 52 7.93 18.27 2.02
CA VAL A 52 7.39 16.93 1.76
C VAL A 52 6.99 16.85 0.30
N THR A 53 7.59 15.94 -0.45
CA THR A 53 7.25 15.65 -1.84
C THR A 53 6.78 14.21 -1.96
N GLN A 54 5.63 13.97 -2.59
CA GLN A 54 5.08 12.65 -2.83
C GLN A 54 5.19 12.26 -4.30
N PHE A 55 5.72 11.07 -4.57
CA PHE A 55 5.88 10.52 -5.91
C PHE A 55 4.79 9.49 -6.22
N GLU A 56 4.20 9.61 -7.41
CA GLU A 56 3.32 8.62 -7.99
C GLU A 56 3.84 8.21 -9.38
N VAL A 57 3.99 6.91 -9.59
CA VAL A 57 4.47 6.37 -10.88
C VAL A 57 3.41 6.48 -11.97
N MET A 58 2.14 6.48 -11.59
CA MET A 58 1.02 6.66 -12.52
C MET A 58 0.89 8.12 -12.97
N PRO A 59 0.34 8.36 -14.17
CA PRO A 59 -0.02 9.70 -14.59
C PRO A 59 -1.00 10.35 -13.61
N GLN A 60 -0.98 11.68 -13.55
CA GLN A 60 -1.95 12.41 -12.74
C GLN A 60 -3.37 12.08 -13.22
N PRO A 61 -4.24 11.61 -12.31
CA PRO A 61 -5.65 11.44 -12.64
C PRO A 61 -6.31 12.76 -13.00
N PRO A 62 -7.38 12.74 -13.82
CA PRO A 62 -8.15 13.96 -14.11
C PRO A 62 -8.77 14.54 -12.84
N GLU A 63 -8.94 15.85 -12.79
CA GLU A 63 -9.56 16.53 -11.65
C GLU A 63 -11.05 16.16 -11.51
N GLU A 64 -11.73 15.97 -12.64
CA GLU A 64 -13.13 15.57 -12.69
C GLU A 64 -13.31 14.13 -13.18
N GLU A 65 -14.42 13.50 -12.77
CA GLU A 65 -14.78 12.15 -13.17
C GLU A 65 -15.16 12.10 -14.66
N ASN A 66 -14.53 11.20 -15.40
CA ASN A 66 -14.96 10.85 -16.76
C ASN A 66 -15.89 9.62 -16.72
N ARG A 67 -17.19 9.83 -16.47
CA ARG A 67 -18.19 8.77 -16.37
C ARG A 67 -18.27 7.85 -17.60
N PRO A 68 -18.22 8.33 -18.86
CA PRO A 68 -18.23 7.44 -20.01
C PRO A 68 -17.10 6.40 -20.04
N MET A 69 -15.96 6.70 -19.42
CA MET A 69 -14.82 5.77 -19.33
C MET A 69 -14.87 4.81 -18.15
N THR A 70 -15.55 5.19 -17.07
CA THR A 70 -15.41 4.48 -15.80
C THR A 70 -16.70 3.82 -15.30
N TRP A 71 -17.87 4.31 -15.70
CA TRP A 71 -19.14 3.72 -15.28
C TRP A 71 -19.31 2.27 -15.78
N PRO A 72 -19.74 1.31 -14.96
CA PRO A 72 -20.21 1.42 -13.56
C PRO A 72 -19.09 1.21 -12.53
N TYR A 73 -17.84 1.29 -12.92
CA TYR A 73 -16.70 1.10 -12.02
C TYR A 73 -16.37 2.36 -11.22
N TRP A 74 -15.42 2.22 -10.33
CA TRP A 74 -14.97 3.31 -9.46
C TRP A 74 -14.39 4.48 -10.28
N PRO A 75 -14.78 5.74 -10.00
CA PRO A 75 -14.31 6.89 -10.75
C PRO A 75 -12.79 7.07 -10.63
N ILE A 76 -12.12 7.25 -11.78
CA ILE A 76 -10.72 7.67 -11.84
C ILE A 76 -10.71 9.19 -11.81
N LYS A 77 -10.34 9.77 -10.68
CA LYS A 77 -10.15 11.21 -10.52
C LYS A 77 -9.06 11.51 -9.49
N LEU A 78 -8.47 12.70 -9.58
CA LEU A 78 -7.53 13.19 -8.59
C LEU A 78 -8.22 13.30 -7.23
N ARG A 79 -7.62 12.68 -6.22
CA ARG A 79 -8.10 12.73 -4.83
C ARG A 79 -7.06 13.41 -3.97
N THR A 80 -7.53 14.30 -3.12
CA THR A 80 -6.71 14.96 -2.10
C THR A 80 -7.23 14.51 -0.74
N SER A 81 -6.32 14.13 0.15
CA SER A 81 -6.65 13.84 1.55
C SER A 81 -6.34 15.06 2.42
N SER A 82 -6.89 15.09 3.64
CA SER A 82 -6.55 16.12 4.63
C SER A 82 -5.03 16.19 4.91
N SER A 83 -4.31 15.07 4.79
CA SER A 83 -2.85 15.07 4.93
C SER A 83 -2.15 15.86 3.84
N HIS A 84 -2.66 15.85 2.61
CA HIS A 84 -2.12 16.68 1.53
C HIS A 84 -2.40 18.17 1.76
N ASP A 85 -3.55 18.51 2.35
CA ASP A 85 -3.93 19.90 2.67
C ASP A 85 -3.00 20.50 3.75
N GLU A 86 -2.34 19.67 4.56
CA GLU A 86 -1.31 20.12 5.51
C GLU A 86 -0.01 20.60 4.80
N GLY A 87 0.15 20.32 3.51
CA GLY A 87 1.28 20.73 2.68
C GLY A 87 2.00 19.53 2.05
N CYS A 88 2.01 19.46 0.72
CA CYS A 88 2.73 18.44 -0.02
C CYS A 88 2.86 18.85 -1.48
N GLU A 89 4.05 18.73 -2.02
CA GLU A 89 4.27 18.75 -3.46
C GLU A 89 4.02 17.33 -4.01
N ARG A 90 3.16 17.21 -5.03
CA ARG A 90 2.80 15.92 -5.64
C ARG A 90 3.36 15.83 -7.05
N GLU A 91 4.17 14.82 -7.29
CA GLU A 91 4.82 14.55 -8.57
C GLU A 91 4.29 13.23 -9.15
N PHE A 92 3.74 13.32 -10.36
CA PHE A 92 3.14 12.17 -11.06
C PHE A 92 4.01 11.75 -12.25
N ALA A 93 3.81 10.53 -12.72
CA ALA A 93 4.56 9.94 -13.83
C ALA A 93 6.08 10.04 -13.59
N ILE A 94 6.53 9.73 -12.39
CA ILE A 94 7.92 9.79 -11.97
C ILE A 94 8.36 8.46 -11.35
N SER A 95 9.55 8.01 -11.70
CA SER A 95 10.17 6.80 -11.16
C SER A 95 11.52 7.11 -10.54
N THR A 96 11.85 6.38 -9.48
CA THR A 96 13.17 6.47 -8.82
C THR A 96 14.13 5.50 -9.48
N LYS A 97 15.25 5.99 -9.98
CA LYS A 97 16.32 5.18 -10.57
C LYS A 97 17.36 4.75 -9.55
N GLU A 98 17.73 5.68 -8.65
CA GLU A 98 18.85 5.47 -7.74
C GLU A 98 18.67 6.26 -6.46
N PHE A 99 19.08 5.67 -5.34
CA PHE A 99 19.22 6.35 -4.06
C PHE A 99 20.66 6.89 -3.94
N ILE A 100 20.81 8.18 -3.77
CA ILE A 100 22.10 8.83 -3.57
C ILE A 100 22.32 8.97 -2.07
N GLY A 101 23.51 8.57 -1.60
CA GLY A 101 23.82 8.61 -0.18
C GLY A 101 25.30 8.74 0.12
N GLU A 102 25.58 9.20 1.32
CA GLU A 102 26.93 9.32 1.85
C GLU A 102 26.97 8.83 3.30
N LYS A 103 27.99 8.03 3.64
CA LYS A 103 28.22 7.53 5.01
C LYS A 103 26.98 6.83 5.63
N GLY A 104 26.25 6.05 4.80
CA GLY A 104 25.07 5.31 5.24
C GLY A 104 23.80 6.17 5.42
N LYS A 105 23.79 7.41 4.93
CA LYS A 105 22.62 8.30 4.96
C LYS A 105 22.22 8.66 3.54
N VAL A 106 20.91 8.66 3.26
CA VAL A 106 20.38 9.19 2.01
C VAL A 106 20.57 10.70 1.96
N THR A 107 20.99 11.21 0.81
CA THR A 107 21.16 12.65 0.55
C THR A 107 20.34 13.11 -0.65
N GLY A 108 19.84 12.17 -1.46
CA GLY A 108 19.01 12.49 -2.61
C GLY A 108 18.50 11.25 -3.33
N LEU A 109 17.65 11.48 -4.31
CA LEU A 109 17.16 10.49 -5.26
C LEU A 109 17.44 10.95 -6.68
N LYS A 110 17.93 10.06 -7.53
CA LYS A 110 17.90 10.25 -8.97
C LYS A 110 16.57 9.72 -9.49
N THR A 111 15.81 10.57 -10.13
CA THR A 111 14.48 10.29 -10.68
C THR A 111 14.46 10.45 -12.18
N VAL A 112 13.44 9.89 -12.83
CA VAL A 112 13.18 10.04 -14.27
C VAL A 112 11.67 10.10 -14.50
N ARG A 113 11.23 10.89 -15.49
CA ARG A 113 9.83 10.86 -15.93
C ARG A 113 9.55 9.57 -16.69
N VAL A 114 8.33 9.08 -16.54
CA VAL A 114 7.87 7.84 -17.16
C VAL A 114 6.55 8.05 -17.88
N GLU A 115 6.30 7.19 -18.88
CA GLU A 115 5.02 7.14 -19.57
C GLU A 115 4.58 5.68 -19.76
N PHE A 116 3.28 5.45 -19.96
CA PHE A 116 2.76 4.13 -20.32
C PHE A 116 2.67 4.01 -21.84
N LYS A 117 3.41 3.04 -22.38
CA LYS A 117 3.32 2.65 -23.80
C LYS A 117 3.04 1.15 -23.87
N ASP A 118 2.00 0.77 -24.58
CA ASP A 118 1.59 -0.64 -24.76
C ASP A 118 1.49 -1.43 -23.45
N GLY A 119 0.94 -0.81 -22.40
CA GLY A 119 0.78 -1.40 -21.09
C GLY A 119 2.08 -1.57 -20.28
N LYS A 120 3.19 -1.01 -20.76
CA LYS A 120 4.48 -1.03 -20.06
C LYS A 120 4.90 0.37 -19.65
N LEU A 121 5.55 0.44 -18.50
CA LEU A 121 6.17 1.66 -18.02
C LEU A 121 7.50 1.88 -18.77
N VAL A 122 7.65 3.04 -19.41
CA VAL A 122 8.81 3.42 -20.21
C VAL A 122 9.39 4.72 -19.67
N GLU A 123 10.70 4.75 -19.45
CA GLU A 123 11.40 5.97 -19.06
C GLU A 123 11.50 6.95 -20.24
N ILE A 124 11.35 8.25 -19.95
CA ILE A 124 11.55 9.33 -20.95
C ILE A 124 13.01 9.79 -20.84
N PRO A 125 13.84 9.48 -21.85
CA PRO A 125 15.26 9.85 -21.83
C PRO A 125 15.48 11.35 -21.71
N GLY A 126 16.52 11.77 -20.97
CA GLY A 126 16.87 13.17 -20.78
C GLY A 126 16.03 13.93 -19.76
N THR A 127 15.18 13.21 -19.01
CA THR A 127 14.35 13.79 -17.94
C THR A 127 14.86 13.45 -16.53
N GLU A 128 16.07 12.92 -16.43
CA GLU A 128 16.68 12.59 -15.16
C GLU A 128 16.95 13.84 -14.34
N VAL A 129 16.54 13.80 -13.08
CA VAL A 129 16.78 14.88 -12.10
C VAL A 129 17.22 14.27 -10.78
N VAL A 130 18.14 14.95 -10.11
CA VAL A 130 18.51 14.62 -8.73
C VAL A 130 17.74 15.53 -7.79
N MET A 131 16.93 14.91 -6.93
CA MET A 131 16.16 15.61 -5.91
C MET A 131 16.79 15.39 -4.53
N LYS A 132 16.92 16.45 -3.75
CA LYS A 132 17.45 16.39 -2.39
C LYS A 132 16.47 15.65 -1.49
N ALA A 133 16.98 14.71 -0.68
CA ALA A 133 16.19 13.98 0.30
C ALA A 133 17.04 13.60 1.52
N ASP A 134 16.59 13.96 2.69
CA ASP A 134 17.20 13.57 3.98
C ASP A 134 16.46 12.37 4.60
N LEU A 135 15.27 12.08 4.12
CA LEU A 135 14.44 10.94 4.50
C LEU A 135 13.59 10.49 3.31
N VAL A 136 13.60 9.19 3.03
CA VAL A 136 12.75 8.59 2.00
C VAL A 136 11.84 7.55 2.64
N LEU A 137 10.53 7.69 2.42
CA LEU A 137 9.50 6.80 2.95
C LEU A 137 8.91 5.97 1.81
N LEU A 138 9.12 4.66 1.84
CA LEU A 138 8.57 3.74 0.86
C LEU A 138 7.13 3.36 1.24
N ALA A 139 6.17 3.72 0.39
CA ALA A 139 4.75 3.46 0.53
C ALA A 139 4.15 2.86 -0.75
N MET A 140 4.91 1.96 -1.40
CA MET A 140 4.62 1.38 -2.72
C MET A 140 3.72 0.12 -2.65
N GLY A 141 3.01 -0.09 -1.55
CA GLY A 141 2.18 -1.25 -1.31
C GLY A 141 2.93 -2.43 -0.66
N PHE A 142 2.26 -3.57 -0.62
CA PHE A 142 2.78 -4.79 0.01
C PHE A 142 3.07 -5.85 -1.05
N VAL A 143 4.08 -6.66 -0.81
CA VAL A 143 4.48 -7.73 -1.74
C VAL A 143 3.61 -8.97 -1.51
N SER A 144 3.53 -9.41 -0.25
CA SER A 144 2.78 -10.62 0.13
C SER A 144 2.52 -10.61 1.64
N PRO A 145 1.65 -11.50 2.15
CA PRO A 145 1.55 -11.81 3.57
C PRO A 145 2.90 -12.27 4.14
N VAL A 146 3.05 -12.16 5.47
CA VAL A 146 4.24 -12.66 6.17
C VAL A 146 4.31 -14.19 6.00
N ALA A 147 5.30 -14.67 5.27
CA ALA A 147 5.42 -16.07 4.88
C ALA A 147 5.44 -17.03 6.09
N ALA A 148 6.10 -16.63 7.20
CA ALA A 148 6.21 -17.44 8.40
C ALA A 148 4.86 -17.89 8.99
N VAL A 149 3.80 -17.09 8.84
CA VAL A 149 2.45 -17.47 9.28
C VAL A 149 1.91 -18.60 8.42
N LEU A 150 2.00 -18.50 7.10
CA LEU A 150 1.54 -19.52 6.17
C LEU A 150 2.36 -20.81 6.31
N ASP A 151 3.67 -20.69 6.48
CA ASP A 151 4.59 -21.82 6.65
C ASP A 151 4.31 -22.58 7.97
N ALA A 152 4.04 -21.86 9.06
CA ALA A 152 3.71 -22.46 10.35
C ALA A 152 2.43 -23.31 10.31
N PHE A 153 1.46 -22.96 9.44
CA PHE A 153 0.25 -23.73 9.22
C PHE A 153 0.37 -24.75 8.06
N GLY A 154 1.47 -24.75 7.32
CA GLY A 154 1.67 -25.61 6.15
C GLY A 154 0.73 -25.27 4.97
N ILE A 155 0.37 -23.98 4.83
CA ILE A 155 -0.55 -23.51 3.79
C ILE A 155 0.19 -23.31 2.48
N ASP A 156 -0.36 -23.87 1.39
CA ASP A 156 0.12 -23.62 0.04
C ASP A 156 -0.03 -22.15 -0.32
N LYS A 157 0.95 -21.64 -1.07
CA LYS A 157 0.98 -20.26 -1.55
C LYS A 157 0.67 -20.21 -3.05
N ASP A 158 0.01 -19.14 -3.47
CA ASP A 158 -0.13 -18.81 -4.89
C ASP A 158 1.16 -18.22 -5.46
N ALA A 159 1.17 -17.89 -6.76
CA ALA A 159 2.34 -17.30 -7.43
C ALA A 159 2.75 -15.92 -6.89
N ARG A 160 1.88 -15.26 -6.11
CA ARG A 160 2.14 -13.97 -5.46
C ARG A 160 2.53 -14.12 -3.99
N GLY A 161 2.60 -15.35 -3.46
CA GLY A 161 2.90 -15.62 -2.06
C GLY A 161 1.70 -15.49 -1.11
N ASN A 162 0.47 -15.35 -1.63
CA ASN A 162 -0.75 -15.33 -0.82
C ASN A 162 -1.18 -16.76 -0.47
N ALA A 163 -1.99 -16.91 0.58
CA ALA A 163 -2.59 -18.19 0.93
C ALA A 163 -3.47 -18.70 -0.21
N LYS A 164 -3.20 -19.89 -0.69
CA LYS A 164 -4.02 -20.54 -1.71
C LYS A 164 -5.26 -21.15 -1.05
N ALA A 165 -6.43 -20.57 -1.35
CA ALA A 165 -7.71 -21.04 -0.87
C ALA A 165 -8.76 -20.92 -1.98
N THR A 166 -9.75 -21.80 -1.94
CA THR A 166 -10.84 -21.83 -2.91
C THR A 166 -11.76 -20.61 -2.75
N VAL A 167 -12.55 -20.32 -3.77
CA VAL A 167 -13.60 -19.28 -3.73
C VAL A 167 -14.97 -19.83 -4.12
N ASP A 168 -15.07 -21.13 -4.35
CA ASP A 168 -16.30 -21.78 -4.76
C ASP A 168 -17.34 -21.76 -3.64
N PHE A 169 -18.62 -21.75 -4.01
CA PHE A 169 -19.73 -21.62 -3.06
C PHE A 169 -19.84 -22.79 -2.07
N THR A 170 -19.31 -23.96 -2.42
CA THR A 170 -19.28 -25.14 -1.55
C THR A 170 -17.84 -25.38 -1.08
N GLY A 171 -17.59 -25.29 0.22
CA GLY A 171 -16.25 -25.41 0.79
C GLY A 171 -15.33 -24.25 0.47
N GLY A 172 -15.89 -23.07 0.16
CA GLY A 172 -15.12 -21.85 -0.16
C GLY A 172 -14.20 -21.43 0.98
N TYR A 173 -13.11 -20.76 0.62
CA TYR A 173 -12.07 -20.28 1.53
C TYR A 173 -11.26 -21.37 2.25
N ALA A 174 -11.50 -22.65 1.97
CA ALA A 174 -10.70 -23.75 2.50
C ALA A 174 -9.30 -23.73 1.86
N THR A 175 -8.28 -23.99 2.67
CA THR A 175 -6.90 -24.18 2.24
C THR A 175 -6.62 -25.66 1.95
N ASN A 176 -5.36 -25.97 1.59
CA ASN A 176 -4.88 -27.36 1.50
C ASN A 176 -4.83 -28.07 2.86
N VAL A 177 -4.86 -27.32 3.97
CA VAL A 177 -4.81 -27.88 5.33
C VAL A 177 -6.24 -28.04 5.87
N PRO A 178 -6.68 -29.26 6.25
CA PRO A 178 -8.00 -29.47 6.82
C PRO A 178 -8.30 -28.58 8.02
N LYS A 179 -9.51 -28.02 8.07
CA LYS A 179 -9.98 -27.10 9.13
C LYS A 179 -9.32 -25.71 9.13
N VAL A 180 -8.48 -25.41 8.14
CA VAL A 180 -7.85 -24.09 7.98
C VAL A 180 -8.48 -23.37 6.79
N PHE A 181 -8.97 -22.16 7.04
CA PHE A 181 -9.59 -21.29 6.05
C PHE A 181 -8.80 -19.99 5.93
N ALA A 182 -8.79 -19.39 4.75
CA ALA A 182 -8.10 -18.12 4.52
C ALA A 182 -8.99 -17.17 3.70
N ALA A 183 -9.14 -15.93 4.17
CA ALA A 183 -9.98 -14.91 3.54
C ALA A 183 -9.37 -13.52 3.67
N GLY A 184 -9.81 -12.59 2.84
CA GLY A 184 -9.31 -11.21 2.83
C GLY A 184 -7.91 -11.10 2.23
N ASP A 185 -7.13 -10.13 2.69
CA ASP A 185 -5.83 -9.77 2.09
C ASP A 185 -4.82 -10.91 2.12
N ILE A 186 -4.86 -11.79 3.11
CA ILE A 186 -3.95 -12.95 3.18
C ILE A 186 -4.12 -13.91 2.00
N ARG A 187 -5.34 -13.97 1.43
CA ARG A 187 -5.68 -14.82 0.28
C ARG A 187 -5.69 -14.05 -1.04
N ARG A 188 -6.29 -12.88 -1.03
CA ARG A 188 -6.55 -12.05 -2.22
C ARG A 188 -5.34 -11.21 -2.62
N GLY A 189 -4.42 -10.95 -1.71
CA GLY A 189 -3.47 -9.84 -1.75
C GLY A 189 -4.11 -8.56 -1.21
N GLN A 190 -3.31 -7.53 -0.99
CA GLN A 190 -3.81 -6.26 -0.47
C GLN A 190 -4.98 -5.73 -1.32
N SER A 191 -6.03 -5.30 -0.66
CA SER A 191 -7.25 -4.86 -1.32
C SER A 191 -8.05 -3.87 -0.46
N LEU A 192 -9.25 -3.53 -0.89
CA LEU A 192 -10.12 -2.63 -0.16
C LEU A 192 -10.80 -3.33 1.02
N VAL A 193 -11.08 -2.57 2.09
CA VAL A 193 -11.75 -3.06 3.29
C VAL A 193 -13.10 -3.72 2.99
N VAL A 194 -13.83 -3.26 1.96
CA VAL A 194 -15.09 -3.86 1.51
C VAL A 194 -14.92 -5.31 1.06
N TRP A 195 -13.78 -5.66 0.46
CA TRP A 195 -13.46 -7.02 0.07
C TRP A 195 -13.11 -7.89 1.28
N ALA A 196 -12.38 -7.34 2.25
CA ALA A 196 -12.06 -8.04 3.49
C ALA A 196 -13.34 -8.37 4.27
N ILE A 197 -14.28 -7.44 4.37
CA ILE A 197 -15.60 -7.66 4.98
C ILE A 197 -16.39 -8.73 4.23
N ARG A 198 -16.48 -8.62 2.90
CA ARG A 198 -17.21 -9.60 2.07
C ARG A 198 -16.63 -11.00 2.22
N GLU A 199 -15.32 -11.14 2.04
CA GLU A 199 -14.67 -12.45 2.14
C GLU A 199 -14.74 -13.02 3.55
N GLY A 200 -14.59 -12.19 4.58
CA GLY A 200 -14.76 -12.62 5.97
C GLY A 200 -16.16 -13.18 6.25
N ARG A 201 -17.22 -12.54 5.74
CA ARG A 201 -18.60 -13.03 5.88
C ARG A 201 -18.81 -14.33 5.13
N GLN A 202 -18.30 -14.44 3.91
CA GLN A 202 -18.41 -15.67 3.12
C GLN A 202 -17.60 -16.83 3.73
N ALA A 203 -16.41 -16.54 4.26
CA ALA A 203 -15.61 -17.54 4.98
C ALA A 203 -16.30 -18.00 6.26
N ALA A 204 -16.93 -17.09 7.02
CA ALA A 204 -17.71 -17.44 8.20
C ALA A 204 -18.84 -18.43 7.84
N ARG A 205 -19.56 -18.18 6.74
CA ARG A 205 -20.56 -19.12 6.23
C ARG A 205 -19.94 -20.48 5.87
N ALA A 206 -18.80 -20.49 5.17
CA ALA A 206 -18.14 -21.73 4.79
C ALA A 206 -17.65 -22.53 6.00
N VAL A 207 -17.18 -21.86 7.05
CA VAL A 207 -16.81 -22.48 8.33
C VAL A 207 -18.05 -23.07 9.02
N ASP A 208 -19.15 -22.33 9.03
CA ASP A 208 -20.43 -22.79 9.60
C ASP A 208 -20.96 -24.02 8.86
N GLU A 209 -20.96 -24.01 7.52
CA GLU A 209 -21.32 -25.19 6.69
C GLU A 209 -20.39 -26.39 6.98
N PHE A 210 -19.08 -26.14 7.18
CA PHE A 210 -18.12 -27.18 7.52
C PHE A 210 -18.40 -27.82 8.88
N LEU A 211 -18.77 -27.01 9.88
CA LEU A 211 -19.01 -27.49 11.25
C LEU A 211 -20.40 -28.13 11.43
N MET A 212 -21.42 -27.55 10.80
CA MET A 212 -22.82 -27.90 11.02
C MET A 212 -23.42 -28.76 9.89
N GLY A 213 -22.73 -28.87 8.74
CA GLY A 213 -23.21 -29.50 7.55
C GLY A 213 -24.17 -28.62 6.71
N TYR A 214 -24.61 -27.52 7.22
CA TYR A 214 -25.42 -26.49 6.54
C TYR A 214 -25.17 -25.11 7.17
N SER A 215 -25.62 -24.03 6.54
CA SER A 215 -25.55 -22.70 7.12
C SER A 215 -26.73 -21.82 6.72
N ASP A 216 -27.32 -21.15 7.67
CA ASP A 216 -28.34 -20.10 7.49
C ASP A 216 -27.73 -18.68 7.37
N LEU A 217 -26.42 -18.56 7.46
CA LEU A 217 -25.74 -17.29 7.30
C LEU A 217 -25.91 -16.76 5.86
N PRO A 218 -26.10 -15.45 5.68
CA PRO A 218 -26.26 -14.84 4.35
C PRO A 218 -24.98 -14.99 3.51
N ARG A 219 -25.16 -15.07 2.19
CA ARG A 219 -24.07 -15.09 1.20
C ARG A 219 -23.63 -13.67 0.82
#